data_24ca29f92384412797421bccddf88a26
#
_entry.id   24ca29f92384412797421bccddf88a26
#
_cell.length_a   1.000
_cell.length_b   1.000
_cell.length_c   1.000
_cell.angle_alpha   90.00
_cell.angle_beta   90.00
_cell.angle_gamma   90.00
#
_symmetry.space_group_name_H-M   'P 1'
#
loop_
_entity.id
_entity.type
_entity.pdbx_description
1 polymer ?
#
loop_
_entity_poly.entity_id
_entity_poly.type
_entity_poly.pdbx_seq_one_letter_code
_entity_poly.pdbx_strand_id
1 'polypeptide(L)'
;MRFLFFFSALATCLHANVRKDVEVFLEQHCYDCHDDIDNEGGLNLLDLKFDPENPENRAYWESVFQRVEDGEMPPKKKKRPDAEAIAGFLEKLEIPLIEADRKDLRKAGRVHARRLTAREYENSLHDLLGIDIPLAGELTADAEEGFTTNAETQQISHFHLDNYLRVSAQALDEAFARALEGDKQFHREYAAKDITNYGGGNNRGPQLWKGKAISWHSQMQFAGRITQTRVPNNGWYRITIHDLDAVNPGSDGYLWGTLQTGSGYSNEPLLYPLGIVEATKHSKTKTFEGWMQKDHMLVFKPNEASLKSLPSPGGSFSFKGRNFQEMGFAGFRFDKIIMERIYPAGNRQQVHSNLFGDFDLEELKTIPGPALSKLISSFASRAFRRPVTKQQIAPYEQLATDQLKSGDSVPEALRSAYHAILCSPKFLTFVEKPGPLDDHAIAARLSFLLWKTLPDRQLLKLANEGRLRKPEVFRGQIERLLAHERSSRFIEDFTDQWLDLRDIDATQLDPARFRNFDL
;
A
#
# COMPACT_ATOMS: atom_id res chain seq x y z
N MET A 1 -9.99 11.54 -53.38
CA MET A 1 -11.00 10.59 -52.82
C MET A 1 -10.94 9.24 -53.54
N ARG A 2 -9.73 8.65 -53.68
CA ARG A 2 -9.53 7.33 -54.33
C ARG A 2 -8.48 6.44 -53.66
N PHE A 3 -7.93 6.85 -52.50
CA PHE A 3 -6.89 6.08 -51.75
C PHE A 3 -7.37 5.34 -50.51
N LEU A 4 -8.61 5.56 -50.08
CA LEU A 4 -9.15 4.90 -48.88
C LEU A 4 -9.76 3.52 -49.13
N PHE A 5 -10.06 3.16 -50.35
CA PHE A 5 -10.64 1.84 -50.67
C PHE A 5 -9.62 0.71 -50.84
N PHE A 6 -8.36 1.04 -51.08
CA PHE A 6 -7.31 0.00 -51.28
C PHE A 6 -6.77 -0.60 -49.99
N PHE A 7 -6.82 0.13 -48.87
CA PHE A 7 -6.32 -0.40 -47.58
C PHE A 7 -7.32 -1.36 -46.93
N SER A 8 -8.62 -1.16 -47.10
CA SER A 8 -9.66 -2.06 -46.57
C SER A 8 -9.71 -3.41 -47.30
N ALA A 9 -9.43 -3.42 -48.60
CA ALA A 9 -9.44 -4.63 -49.41
C ALA A 9 -8.17 -5.52 -49.15
N LEU A 10 -7.03 -4.92 -48.79
CA LEU A 10 -5.82 -5.67 -48.45
C LEU A 10 -5.93 -6.37 -47.10
N ALA A 11 -6.55 -5.74 -46.11
CA ALA A 11 -6.77 -6.32 -44.79
C ALA A 11 -7.71 -7.55 -44.86
N THR A 12 -8.82 -7.44 -45.59
CA THR A 12 -9.75 -8.55 -45.79
C THR A 12 -9.15 -9.74 -46.56
N CYS A 13 -8.21 -9.50 -47.49
CA CYS A 13 -7.50 -10.58 -48.19
C CYS A 13 -6.51 -11.32 -47.28
N LEU A 14 -5.84 -10.66 -46.34
CA LEU A 14 -4.91 -11.29 -45.41
C LEU A 14 -5.64 -12.21 -44.42
N HIS A 15 -6.77 -11.78 -43.87
CA HIS A 15 -7.54 -12.57 -42.91
C HIS A 15 -8.24 -13.80 -43.54
N ALA A 16 -8.68 -13.68 -44.80
CA ALA A 16 -9.24 -14.81 -45.56
C ALA A 16 -8.17 -15.90 -45.84
N ASN A 17 -6.89 -15.56 -45.84
CA ASN A 17 -5.83 -16.52 -46.05
C ASN A 17 -5.53 -17.31 -44.78
N VAL A 18 -5.54 -16.67 -43.59
CA VAL A 18 -5.28 -17.37 -42.29
C VAL A 18 -6.31 -18.48 -42.06
N ARG A 19 -7.57 -18.24 -42.32
CA ARG A 19 -8.62 -19.27 -42.17
C ARG A 19 -8.35 -20.50 -43.03
N LYS A 20 -7.90 -20.32 -44.27
CA LYS A 20 -7.49 -21.41 -45.16
C LYS A 20 -6.25 -22.14 -44.67
N ASP A 21 -5.31 -21.40 -44.10
CA ASP A 21 -4.04 -21.95 -43.61
C ASP A 21 -4.20 -22.84 -42.38
N VAL A 22 -5.26 -22.61 -41.57
CA VAL A 22 -5.59 -23.42 -40.40
C VAL A 22 -6.67 -24.47 -40.66
N GLU A 23 -7.36 -24.38 -41.81
CA GLU A 23 -8.51 -25.24 -42.16
C GLU A 23 -8.19 -26.72 -42.06
N VAL A 24 -7.05 -27.16 -42.62
CA VAL A 24 -6.64 -28.58 -42.62
C VAL A 24 -6.48 -29.09 -41.18
N PHE A 25 -5.95 -28.27 -40.28
CA PHE A 25 -5.83 -28.66 -38.88
C PHE A 25 -7.18 -28.76 -38.20
N LEU A 26 -8.10 -27.84 -38.48
CA LEU A 26 -9.45 -27.80 -37.91
C LEU A 26 -10.26 -29.02 -38.41
N GLU A 27 -10.20 -29.35 -39.71
CA GLU A 27 -10.86 -30.51 -40.29
C GLU A 27 -10.38 -31.81 -39.67
N GLN A 28 -9.07 -31.93 -39.44
CA GLN A 28 -8.49 -33.18 -38.94
C GLN A 28 -8.64 -33.37 -37.44
N HIS A 29 -8.81 -32.28 -36.65
CA HIS A 29 -8.65 -32.36 -35.21
C HIS A 29 -9.75 -31.67 -34.38
N CYS A 30 -10.64 -30.86 -35.00
CA CYS A 30 -11.57 -30.02 -34.28
C CYS A 30 -13.03 -30.22 -34.67
N TYR A 31 -13.34 -30.36 -35.99
CA TYR A 31 -14.72 -30.36 -36.47
C TYR A 31 -15.56 -31.56 -36.00
N ASP A 32 -14.96 -32.69 -35.71
CA ASP A 32 -15.68 -33.84 -35.15
C ASP A 32 -16.48 -33.55 -33.87
N CYS A 33 -16.15 -32.48 -33.17
CA CYS A 33 -16.78 -32.10 -31.90
C CYS A 33 -17.30 -30.65 -31.91
N HIS A 34 -16.80 -29.83 -32.82
CA HIS A 34 -17.11 -28.38 -32.90
C HIS A 34 -17.75 -28.02 -34.24
N ASP A 35 -18.78 -28.81 -34.65
CA ASP A 35 -19.60 -28.58 -35.82
C ASP A 35 -21.00 -28.05 -35.45
N ASP A 36 -21.94 -28.05 -36.41
CA ASP A 36 -23.32 -27.61 -36.24
C ASP A 36 -24.20 -28.65 -35.52
N ILE A 37 -23.73 -29.88 -35.38
CA ILE A 37 -24.47 -31.01 -34.78
C ILE A 37 -24.05 -31.23 -33.33
N ASP A 38 -22.76 -31.47 -33.11
CA ASP A 38 -22.23 -31.83 -31.78
C ASP A 38 -21.93 -30.60 -30.90
N ASN A 39 -21.55 -29.49 -31.48
CA ASN A 39 -21.39 -28.15 -30.88
C ASN A 39 -20.85 -28.17 -29.42
N GLU A 40 -19.84 -28.99 -29.16
CA GLU A 40 -19.26 -29.19 -27.84
C GLU A 40 -18.76 -27.87 -27.25
N GLY A 41 -19.16 -27.58 -26.02
CA GLY A 41 -18.84 -26.33 -25.35
C GLY A 41 -19.50 -25.06 -25.94
N GLY A 42 -20.51 -25.23 -26.82
CA GLY A 42 -21.21 -24.13 -27.47
C GLY A 42 -20.39 -23.47 -28.59
N LEU A 43 -19.36 -24.12 -29.11
CA LEU A 43 -18.45 -23.60 -30.13
C LEU A 43 -18.63 -24.36 -31.45
N ASN A 44 -19.17 -23.68 -32.48
CA ASN A 44 -19.23 -24.21 -33.85
C ASN A 44 -18.10 -23.57 -34.67
N LEU A 45 -17.06 -24.32 -34.97
CA LEU A 45 -15.90 -23.88 -35.74
C LEU A 45 -16.13 -23.89 -37.24
N LEU A 46 -17.13 -24.62 -37.77
CA LEU A 46 -17.47 -24.60 -39.19
C LEU A 46 -17.94 -23.22 -39.64
N ASP A 47 -18.80 -22.58 -38.83
CA ASP A 47 -19.38 -21.27 -39.13
C ASP A 47 -18.55 -20.11 -38.60
N LEU A 48 -17.60 -20.34 -37.69
CA LEU A 48 -16.78 -19.30 -37.09
C LEU A 48 -15.77 -18.76 -38.11
N LYS A 49 -16.06 -17.59 -38.66
CA LYS A 49 -15.12 -16.85 -39.54
C LYS A 49 -13.90 -16.41 -38.73
N PHE A 50 -12.77 -16.23 -39.40
CA PHE A 50 -11.61 -15.61 -38.78
C PHE A 50 -11.64 -14.11 -39.02
N ASP A 51 -12.11 -13.37 -38.02
CA ASP A 51 -12.19 -11.89 -38.02
C ASP A 51 -11.66 -11.32 -36.69
N PRO A 52 -10.32 -11.29 -36.53
CA PRO A 52 -9.70 -10.82 -35.31
C PRO A 52 -9.91 -9.31 -35.05
N GLU A 53 -10.39 -8.54 -36.03
CA GLU A 53 -10.75 -7.13 -35.86
C GLU A 53 -12.07 -6.96 -35.10
N ASN A 54 -12.93 -7.98 -35.09
CA ASN A 54 -14.11 -8.01 -34.23
C ASN A 54 -13.73 -8.56 -32.85
N PRO A 55 -13.89 -7.81 -31.75
CA PRO A 55 -13.48 -8.24 -30.41
C PRO A 55 -14.16 -9.54 -29.94
N GLU A 56 -15.44 -9.75 -30.26
CA GLU A 56 -16.17 -10.96 -29.88
C GLU A 56 -15.65 -12.18 -30.66
N ASN A 57 -15.40 -12.03 -31.95
CA ASN A 57 -14.83 -13.09 -32.78
C ASN A 57 -13.39 -13.41 -32.36
N ARG A 58 -12.59 -12.39 -32.08
CA ARG A 58 -11.22 -12.55 -31.58
C ARG A 58 -11.18 -13.36 -30.28
N ALA A 59 -12.06 -13.10 -29.31
CA ALA A 59 -12.12 -13.80 -28.05
C ALA A 59 -12.34 -15.32 -28.23
N TYR A 60 -13.12 -15.74 -29.22
CA TYR A 60 -13.26 -17.16 -29.55
C TYR A 60 -11.94 -17.76 -30.07
N TRP A 61 -11.24 -17.06 -30.97
CA TRP A 61 -9.97 -17.54 -31.53
C TRP A 61 -8.83 -17.52 -30.51
N GLU A 62 -8.81 -16.56 -29.60
CA GLU A 62 -7.89 -16.54 -28.46
C GLU A 62 -8.13 -17.74 -27.53
N SER A 63 -9.39 -18.08 -27.28
CA SER A 63 -9.76 -19.27 -26.51
C SER A 63 -9.35 -20.56 -27.21
N VAL A 64 -9.51 -20.65 -28.54
CA VAL A 64 -9.03 -21.79 -29.34
C VAL A 64 -7.51 -21.90 -29.25
N PHE A 65 -6.79 -20.79 -29.45
CA PHE A 65 -5.34 -20.74 -29.34
C PHE A 65 -4.86 -21.26 -27.98
N GLN A 66 -5.39 -20.68 -26.89
CA GLN A 66 -4.97 -20.99 -25.53
C GLN A 66 -5.21 -22.47 -25.18
N ARG A 67 -6.38 -23.01 -25.51
CA ARG A 67 -6.70 -24.42 -25.21
C ARG A 67 -5.86 -25.42 -25.99
N VAL A 68 -5.43 -25.06 -27.21
CA VAL A 68 -4.50 -25.88 -27.98
C VAL A 68 -3.08 -25.77 -27.42
N GLU A 69 -2.64 -24.58 -27.06
CA GLU A 69 -1.33 -24.32 -26.44
C GLU A 69 -1.17 -25.04 -25.11
N ASP A 70 -2.19 -24.97 -24.24
CA ASP A 70 -2.21 -25.64 -22.93
C ASP A 70 -2.37 -27.16 -23.05
N GLY A 71 -2.56 -27.66 -24.27
CA GLY A 71 -2.77 -29.08 -24.54
C GLY A 71 -4.10 -29.62 -23.98
N GLU A 72 -5.09 -28.78 -23.75
CA GLU A 72 -6.45 -29.16 -23.39
C GLU A 72 -7.19 -29.71 -24.60
N MET A 73 -6.97 -29.11 -25.77
CA MET A 73 -7.59 -29.51 -27.05
C MET A 73 -6.53 -29.98 -28.07
N PRO A 74 -6.83 -31.02 -28.86
CA PRO A 74 -7.93 -32.00 -28.71
C PRO A 74 -7.86 -32.75 -27.39
N PRO A 75 -9.00 -33.22 -26.82
CA PRO A 75 -9.01 -33.91 -25.54
C PRO A 75 -8.20 -35.23 -25.57
N LYS A 76 -7.63 -35.62 -24.43
CA LYS A 76 -6.72 -36.80 -24.31
C LYS A 76 -7.30 -38.11 -24.84
N LYS A 77 -8.62 -38.21 -24.97
CA LYS A 77 -9.33 -39.42 -25.48
C LYS A 77 -9.38 -39.48 -27.01
N LYS A 78 -9.03 -38.40 -27.71
CA LYS A 78 -9.03 -38.32 -29.18
C LYS A 78 -7.60 -38.41 -29.72
N LYS A 79 -7.46 -38.71 -31.00
CA LYS A 79 -6.16 -38.71 -31.68
C LYS A 79 -5.61 -37.28 -31.69
N ARG A 80 -4.47 -37.12 -31.09
CA ARG A 80 -3.83 -35.79 -30.99
C ARG A 80 -2.89 -35.54 -32.18
N PRO A 81 -2.82 -34.27 -32.64
CA PRO A 81 -1.81 -33.86 -33.61
C PRO A 81 -0.40 -34.01 -33.03
N ASP A 82 0.59 -34.13 -33.87
CA ASP A 82 1.99 -34.06 -33.45
C ASP A 82 2.39 -32.63 -33.08
N ALA A 83 3.56 -32.48 -32.43
CA ALA A 83 4.05 -31.20 -31.95
C ALA A 83 4.31 -30.18 -33.08
N GLU A 84 4.70 -30.66 -34.26
CA GLU A 84 4.98 -29.80 -35.41
C GLU A 84 3.67 -29.22 -35.99
N ALA A 85 2.63 -30.04 -36.09
CA ALA A 85 1.29 -29.60 -36.52
C ALA A 85 0.67 -28.62 -35.53
N ILE A 86 0.83 -28.83 -34.21
CA ILE A 86 0.39 -27.87 -33.17
C ILE A 86 1.15 -26.54 -33.32
N ALA A 87 2.47 -26.58 -33.38
CA ALA A 87 3.30 -25.36 -33.50
C ALA A 87 2.93 -24.57 -34.77
N GLY A 88 2.77 -25.24 -35.90
CA GLY A 88 2.39 -24.59 -37.15
C GLY A 88 0.96 -24.01 -37.13
N PHE A 89 0.03 -24.61 -36.40
CA PHE A 89 -1.32 -24.05 -36.18
C PHE A 89 -1.27 -22.79 -35.31
N LEU A 90 -0.55 -22.86 -34.19
CA LEU A 90 -0.42 -21.73 -33.26
C LEU A 90 0.30 -20.54 -33.89
N GLU A 91 1.40 -20.77 -34.61
CA GLU A 91 2.15 -19.71 -35.31
C GLU A 91 1.28 -18.92 -36.30
N LYS A 92 0.36 -19.60 -37.02
CA LYS A 92 -0.54 -18.95 -37.98
C LYS A 92 -1.61 -18.07 -37.30
N LEU A 93 -2.03 -18.40 -36.10
CA LEU A 93 -3.03 -17.63 -35.35
C LEU A 93 -2.39 -16.50 -34.54
N GLU A 94 -1.21 -16.72 -33.98
CA GLU A 94 -0.57 -15.80 -33.03
C GLU A 94 -0.38 -14.39 -33.60
N ILE A 95 0.24 -14.29 -34.77
CA ILE A 95 0.57 -12.99 -35.38
C ILE A 95 -0.69 -12.13 -35.65
N PRO A 96 -1.74 -12.66 -36.33
CA PRO A 96 -2.94 -11.88 -36.59
C PRO A 96 -3.71 -11.47 -35.31
N LEU A 97 -3.76 -12.34 -34.31
CA LEU A 97 -4.41 -12.04 -33.03
C LEU A 97 -3.66 -10.92 -32.28
N ILE A 98 -2.33 -11.02 -32.19
CA ILE A 98 -1.48 -9.98 -31.58
C ILE A 98 -1.58 -8.65 -32.35
N GLU A 99 -1.60 -8.69 -33.68
CA GLU A 99 -1.73 -7.46 -34.48
C GLU A 99 -3.08 -6.77 -34.30
N ALA A 100 -4.16 -7.54 -34.24
CA ALA A 100 -5.50 -7.02 -33.99
C ALA A 100 -5.60 -6.39 -32.58
N ASP A 101 -5.07 -7.08 -31.56
CA ASP A 101 -5.01 -6.55 -30.19
C ASP A 101 -4.19 -5.25 -30.12
N ARG A 102 -3.00 -5.23 -30.74
CA ARG A 102 -2.18 -4.00 -30.83
C ARG A 102 -2.87 -2.87 -31.56
N LYS A 103 -3.70 -3.17 -32.58
CA LYS A 103 -4.46 -2.18 -33.32
C LYS A 103 -5.58 -1.59 -32.46
N ASP A 104 -6.27 -2.41 -31.70
CA ASP A 104 -7.30 -1.97 -30.76
C ASP A 104 -6.71 -1.15 -29.63
N LEU A 105 -5.59 -1.57 -29.05
CA LEU A 105 -4.85 -0.79 -28.05
C LEU A 105 -4.44 0.60 -28.59
N ARG A 106 -4.10 0.69 -29.89
CA ARG A 106 -3.80 1.98 -30.54
C ARG A 106 -5.04 2.84 -30.78
N LYS A 107 -6.20 2.21 -31.11
CA LYS A 107 -7.47 2.91 -31.37
C LYS A 107 -8.17 3.32 -30.10
N ALA A 108 -8.33 2.41 -29.16
CA ALA A 108 -9.02 2.65 -27.91
C ALA A 108 -8.29 3.70 -27.06
N GLY A 109 -7.02 3.97 -27.39
CA GLY A 109 -6.19 4.74 -26.50
C GLY A 109 -6.09 4.00 -25.17
N ARG A 110 -5.62 4.69 -24.13
CA ARG A 110 -5.52 4.03 -22.86
C ARG A 110 -6.81 4.13 -22.08
N VAL A 111 -6.88 3.16 -21.21
CA VAL A 111 -7.78 2.93 -20.12
C VAL A 111 -8.38 4.20 -19.54
N HIS A 112 -9.64 4.11 -19.19
CA HIS A 112 -10.39 5.09 -18.40
C HIS A 112 -9.55 5.70 -17.27
N ALA A 113 -9.84 6.95 -16.93
CA ALA A 113 -9.21 7.61 -15.81
C ALA A 113 -9.36 6.75 -14.55
N ARG A 114 -8.25 6.36 -13.93
CA ARG A 114 -8.28 5.70 -12.63
C ARG A 114 -7.96 6.70 -11.50
N ARG A 115 -8.59 6.54 -10.35
CA ARG A 115 -8.24 7.29 -9.15
C ARG A 115 -7.02 6.68 -8.45
N LEU A 116 -6.41 7.44 -7.55
CA LEU A 116 -5.46 6.89 -6.61
C LEU A 116 -6.18 5.93 -5.65
N THR A 117 -5.53 4.81 -5.32
CA THR A 117 -5.98 3.95 -4.23
C THR A 117 -5.75 4.65 -2.89
N ALA A 118 -6.35 4.15 -1.81
CA ALA A 118 -6.17 4.71 -0.47
C ALA A 118 -4.67 4.75 -0.06
N ARG A 119 -3.93 3.66 -0.32
CA ARG A 119 -2.48 3.60 -0.08
C ARG A 119 -1.69 4.55 -0.97
N GLU A 120 -2.03 4.66 -2.25
CA GLU A 120 -1.36 5.59 -3.17
C GLU A 120 -1.59 7.05 -2.77
N TYR A 121 -2.80 7.36 -2.30
CA TYR A 121 -3.15 8.69 -1.81
C TYR A 121 -2.37 9.05 -0.55
N GLU A 122 -2.39 8.18 0.46
CA GLU A 122 -1.61 8.35 1.70
C GLU A 122 -0.12 8.53 1.42
N ASN A 123 0.49 7.61 0.67
CA ASN A 123 1.90 7.69 0.32
C ASN A 123 2.24 8.97 -0.45
N SER A 124 1.32 9.42 -1.32
CA SER A 124 1.51 10.68 -2.05
C SER A 124 1.49 11.89 -1.14
N LEU A 125 0.61 11.92 -0.13
CA LEU A 125 0.58 12.97 0.88
C LEU A 125 1.83 12.94 1.76
N HIS A 126 2.25 11.75 2.22
CA HIS A 126 3.46 11.58 3.01
C HIS A 126 4.69 12.13 2.29
N ASP A 127 4.90 11.72 1.05
CA ASP A 127 6.09 12.12 0.28
C ASP A 127 6.02 13.58 -0.21
N LEU A 128 4.83 14.10 -0.51
CA LEU A 128 4.64 15.50 -0.95
C LEU A 128 4.84 16.48 0.20
N LEU A 129 4.32 16.16 1.37
CA LEU A 129 4.30 17.03 2.54
C LEU A 129 5.48 16.76 3.50
N GLY A 130 6.00 15.54 3.54
CA GLY A 130 7.02 15.09 4.50
C GLY A 130 6.44 14.71 5.85
N ILE A 131 5.20 14.21 5.87
CA ILE A 131 4.50 13.77 7.08
C ILE A 131 4.43 12.25 7.17
N ASP A 132 4.00 11.74 8.32
CA ASP A 132 4.04 10.32 8.65
C ASP A 132 2.76 9.81 9.34
N ILE A 133 1.69 10.63 9.38
CA ILE A 133 0.43 10.25 10.03
C ILE A 133 -0.34 9.20 9.21
N PRO A 134 -0.93 8.15 9.82
CA PRO A 134 -1.77 7.20 9.12
C PRO A 134 -3.04 7.87 8.60
N LEU A 135 -3.31 7.72 7.31
CA LEU A 135 -4.43 8.36 6.62
C LEU A 135 -5.29 7.38 5.82
N ALA A 136 -4.71 6.26 5.36
CA ALA A 136 -5.40 5.31 4.48
C ALA A 136 -6.67 4.74 5.11
N GLY A 137 -6.65 4.45 6.42
CA GLY A 137 -7.80 3.94 7.16
C GLY A 137 -8.98 4.91 7.29
N GLU A 138 -8.77 6.19 6.98
CA GLU A 138 -9.82 7.22 6.98
C GLU A 138 -10.44 7.45 5.59
N LEU A 139 -9.90 6.81 4.57
CA LEU A 139 -10.41 6.87 3.21
C LEU A 139 -11.44 5.75 2.98
N THR A 140 -12.29 5.94 1.97
CA THR A 140 -13.17 4.87 1.52
C THR A 140 -12.33 3.70 1.02
N ALA A 141 -12.66 2.49 1.46
CA ALA A 141 -11.97 1.27 1.07
C ALA A 141 -11.95 1.11 -0.46
N ASP A 142 -10.86 0.58 -0.97
CA ASP A 142 -10.75 0.18 -2.37
C ASP A 142 -11.53 -1.12 -2.61
N ALA A 143 -11.76 -1.45 -3.90
CA ALA A 143 -12.45 -2.69 -4.27
C ALA A 143 -11.71 -3.92 -3.69
N GLU A 144 -12.46 -4.85 -3.13
CA GLU A 144 -11.92 -6.07 -2.50
C GLU A 144 -11.54 -7.12 -3.54
N GLU A 145 -12.25 -7.16 -4.69
CA GLU A 145 -11.99 -8.13 -5.75
C GLU A 145 -10.90 -7.66 -6.71
N GLY A 146 -9.91 -8.51 -6.94
CA GLY A 146 -8.82 -8.29 -7.88
C GLY A 146 -7.85 -7.18 -7.47
N PHE A 147 -7.19 -6.60 -8.47
CA PHE A 147 -6.23 -5.52 -8.23
C PHE A 147 -6.94 -4.17 -8.04
N THR A 148 -6.71 -3.51 -6.91
CA THR A 148 -7.27 -2.19 -6.57
C THR A 148 -6.94 -1.09 -7.57
N THR A 149 -5.91 -1.30 -8.39
CA THR A 149 -5.49 -0.39 -9.46
C THR A 149 -6.23 -0.62 -10.78
N ASN A 150 -7.16 -1.57 -10.84
CA ASN A 150 -7.99 -1.78 -12.02
C ASN A 150 -9.00 -0.63 -12.16
N ALA A 151 -8.91 0.13 -13.25
CA ALA A 151 -9.77 1.28 -13.49
C ALA A 151 -11.26 0.93 -13.67
N GLU A 152 -11.55 -0.29 -14.14
CA GLU A 152 -12.93 -0.74 -14.40
C GLU A 152 -13.70 -1.01 -13.09
N THR A 153 -12.99 -1.42 -12.04
CA THR A 153 -13.60 -1.67 -10.73
C THR A 153 -13.63 -0.43 -9.83
N GLN A 154 -12.90 0.64 -10.21
CA GLN A 154 -12.84 1.87 -9.42
C GLN A 154 -14.02 2.78 -9.67
N GLN A 155 -14.70 3.18 -8.62
CA GLN A 155 -15.78 4.17 -8.65
C GLN A 155 -15.40 5.39 -7.81
N ILE A 156 -15.98 6.54 -8.16
CA ILE A 156 -15.89 7.77 -7.35
C ILE A 156 -17.32 8.12 -6.92
N SER A 157 -17.55 8.12 -5.61
CA SER A 157 -18.81 8.54 -4.99
C SER A 157 -18.61 9.86 -4.23
N HIS A 158 -19.70 10.45 -3.76
CA HIS A 158 -19.63 11.62 -2.88
C HIS A 158 -18.88 11.33 -1.54
N PHE A 159 -18.93 10.09 -1.04
CA PHE A 159 -18.14 9.69 0.12
C PHE A 159 -16.64 9.76 -0.13
N HIS A 160 -16.18 9.36 -1.32
CA HIS A 160 -14.78 9.51 -1.69
C HIS A 160 -14.37 10.99 -1.69
N LEU A 161 -15.21 11.87 -2.26
CA LEU A 161 -14.91 13.31 -2.31
C LEU A 161 -14.87 13.93 -0.91
N ASP A 162 -15.81 13.59 -0.04
CA ASP A 162 -15.83 14.06 1.35
C ASP A 162 -14.58 13.60 2.11
N ASN A 163 -14.21 12.31 1.98
CA ASN A 163 -13.01 11.79 2.60
C ASN A 163 -11.74 12.45 2.06
N TYR A 164 -11.63 12.71 0.76
CA TYR A 164 -10.48 13.45 0.20
C TYR A 164 -10.37 14.87 0.76
N LEU A 165 -11.49 15.58 0.89
CA LEU A 165 -11.52 16.92 1.52
C LEU A 165 -11.04 16.86 2.98
N ARG A 166 -11.55 15.92 3.76
CA ARG A 166 -11.24 15.78 5.18
C ARG A 166 -9.79 15.33 5.40
N VAL A 167 -9.36 14.28 4.71
CA VAL A 167 -8.03 13.68 4.89
C VAL A 167 -6.91 14.60 4.39
N SER A 168 -7.11 15.31 3.26
CA SER A 168 -6.14 16.30 2.80
C SER A 168 -6.04 17.51 3.73
N ALA A 169 -7.15 17.96 4.33
CA ALA A 169 -7.14 19.01 5.34
C ALA A 169 -6.32 18.58 6.57
N GLN A 170 -6.57 17.37 7.09
CA GLN A 170 -5.83 16.81 8.22
C GLN A 170 -4.33 16.67 7.92
N ALA A 171 -3.97 16.19 6.74
CA ALA A 171 -2.58 16.09 6.32
C ALA A 171 -1.88 17.44 6.25
N LEU A 172 -2.56 18.45 5.72
CA LEU A 172 -2.04 19.82 5.68
C LEU A 172 -1.93 20.44 7.07
N ASP A 173 -2.92 20.22 7.94
CA ASP A 173 -2.88 20.72 9.32
C ASP A 173 -1.66 20.19 10.07
N GLU A 174 -1.38 18.89 9.97
CA GLU A 174 -0.17 18.29 10.54
C GLU A 174 1.11 18.89 9.94
N ALA A 175 1.17 18.98 8.59
CA ALA A 175 2.34 19.50 7.91
C ALA A 175 2.61 20.99 8.27
N PHE A 176 1.58 21.83 8.26
CA PHE A 176 1.71 23.23 8.61
C PHE A 176 2.06 23.43 10.09
N ALA A 177 1.41 22.69 11.00
CA ALA A 177 1.75 22.73 12.43
C ALA A 177 3.22 22.34 12.64
N ARG A 178 3.69 21.25 12.02
CA ARG A 178 5.07 20.79 12.14
C ARG A 178 6.07 21.79 11.56
N ALA A 179 5.77 22.41 10.42
CA ALA A 179 6.64 23.40 9.79
C ALA A 179 6.73 24.70 10.59
N LEU A 180 5.61 25.17 11.15
CA LEU A 180 5.52 26.45 11.86
C LEU A 180 5.89 26.32 13.34
N GLU A 181 5.35 25.31 14.04
CA GLU A 181 5.54 25.10 15.48
C GLU A 181 6.77 24.25 15.81
N GLY A 182 7.12 23.32 14.93
CA GLY A 182 8.23 22.39 15.10
C GLY A 182 7.83 20.97 15.45
N ASP A 183 8.82 20.09 15.44
CA ASP A 183 8.67 18.70 15.82
C ASP A 183 8.43 18.57 17.33
N LYS A 184 7.42 17.79 17.71
CA LYS A 184 7.10 17.52 19.13
C LYS A 184 8.06 16.46 19.66
N GLN A 185 9.13 16.87 20.28
CA GLN A 185 10.15 15.98 20.80
C GLN A 185 9.64 15.14 21.98
N PHE A 186 10.05 13.86 21.99
CA PHE A 186 9.82 12.96 23.09
C PHE A 186 10.95 11.95 23.13
N HIS A 187 11.60 11.86 24.29
CA HIS A 187 12.57 10.83 24.61
C HIS A 187 12.45 10.52 26.09
N ARG A 188 12.18 9.25 26.42
CA ARG A 188 12.10 8.79 27.81
C ARG A 188 12.74 7.42 27.96
N GLU A 189 13.51 7.29 29.02
CA GLU A 189 14.05 6.02 29.51
C GLU A 189 13.26 5.61 30.76
N TYR A 190 12.81 4.36 30.77
CA TYR A 190 12.09 3.74 31.86
C TYR A 190 12.91 2.58 32.38
N ALA A 191 13.60 2.75 33.51
CA ALA A 191 14.29 1.67 34.18
C ALA A 191 13.29 0.70 34.82
N ALA A 192 13.72 -0.53 35.09
CA ALA A 192 12.89 -1.58 35.68
C ALA A 192 12.12 -1.10 36.93
N LYS A 193 12.78 -0.35 37.83
CA LYS A 193 12.15 0.21 39.02
C LYS A 193 11.02 1.22 38.75
N ASP A 194 11.09 1.92 37.63
CA ASP A 194 10.12 2.99 37.30
C ASP A 194 8.80 2.44 36.76
N ILE A 195 8.83 1.23 36.18
CA ILE A 195 7.68 0.58 35.51
C ILE A 195 7.11 -0.59 36.31
N THR A 196 7.73 -1.00 37.41
CA THR A 196 7.35 -2.18 38.19
C THR A 196 6.63 -1.88 39.51
N ASN A 197 6.69 -0.67 40.02
CA ASN A 197 6.11 -0.34 41.33
C ASN A 197 4.77 0.41 41.16
N TYR A 198 3.67 -0.32 41.26
CA TYR A 198 2.35 0.26 41.49
C TYR A 198 1.90 0.02 42.92
N GLY A 199 1.85 1.09 43.69
CA GLY A 199 1.25 1.09 45.01
C GLY A 199 -0.23 0.72 44.95
N GLY A 200 -0.61 -0.41 45.50
CA GLY A 200 -1.98 -0.81 45.69
C GLY A 200 -2.40 -2.07 44.94
N GLY A 201 -2.28 -3.19 45.54
CA GLY A 201 -3.07 -4.42 45.45
C GLY A 201 -3.32 -5.15 44.13
N ASN A 202 -3.40 -4.49 43.01
CA ASN A 202 -3.67 -5.08 41.71
C ASN A 202 -2.52 -4.81 40.72
N ASN A 203 -1.46 -5.62 40.78
CA ASN A 203 -0.32 -5.52 39.88
C ASN A 203 -0.70 -6.03 38.48
N ARG A 204 -1.14 -5.12 37.61
CA ARG A 204 -1.48 -5.40 36.21
C ARG A 204 -0.30 -5.23 35.25
N GLY A 205 0.80 -4.66 35.70
CA GLY A 205 2.02 -4.41 34.95
C GLY A 205 3.16 -5.37 35.28
N PRO A 206 4.36 -5.14 34.69
CA PRO A 206 5.56 -5.88 35.02
C PRO A 206 5.91 -5.80 36.50
N GLN A 207 6.58 -6.83 36.99
CA GLN A 207 7.08 -6.90 38.37
C GLN A 207 8.59 -6.70 38.40
N LEU A 208 9.10 -6.20 39.53
CA LEU A 208 10.56 -6.23 39.80
C LEU A 208 10.95 -7.63 40.22
N TRP A 209 11.87 -8.25 39.48
CA TRP A 209 12.32 -9.59 39.72
C TRP A 209 13.83 -9.72 39.49
N LYS A 210 14.59 -10.01 40.56
CA LYS A 210 16.05 -10.09 40.52
C LYS A 210 16.73 -8.86 39.86
N GLY A 211 16.20 -7.66 40.16
CA GLY A 211 16.74 -6.38 39.69
C GLY A 211 16.28 -5.94 38.31
N LYS A 212 15.52 -6.77 37.57
CA LYS A 212 14.95 -6.46 36.26
C LYS A 212 13.41 -6.44 36.29
N ALA A 213 12.79 -5.83 35.30
CA ALA A 213 11.36 -5.93 35.09
C ALA A 213 11.00 -7.28 34.46
N ILE A 214 9.89 -7.88 34.88
CA ILE A 214 9.36 -9.09 34.25
C ILE A 214 7.86 -8.98 34.03
N SER A 215 7.42 -9.25 32.81
CA SER A 215 6.02 -9.41 32.44
C SER A 215 5.70 -10.90 32.34
N TRP A 216 4.88 -11.38 33.24
CA TRP A 216 4.50 -12.78 33.31
C TRP A 216 3.35 -13.08 32.34
N HIS A 217 3.31 -14.31 31.84
CA HIS A 217 2.15 -14.83 31.13
C HIS A 217 0.89 -14.75 32.01
N SER A 218 -0.21 -14.29 31.42
CA SER A 218 -1.49 -14.21 32.13
C SER A 218 -2.64 -14.17 31.12
N GLN A 219 -3.69 -14.91 31.38
CA GLN A 219 -4.94 -14.88 30.60
C GLN A 219 -5.71 -13.56 30.76
N MET A 220 -5.35 -12.73 31.74
CA MET A 220 -6.07 -11.46 31.97
C MET A 220 -5.70 -10.45 30.90
N GLN A 221 -6.69 -9.90 30.21
CA GLN A 221 -6.52 -8.93 29.11
C GLN A 221 -5.73 -7.68 29.52
N PHE A 222 -5.82 -7.26 30.76
CA PHE A 222 -5.10 -6.09 31.28
C PHE A 222 -3.71 -6.40 31.87
N ALA A 223 -3.27 -7.66 31.85
CA ALA A 223 -1.89 -7.99 32.27
C ALA A 223 -0.87 -7.47 31.26
N GLY A 224 0.31 -7.09 31.75
CA GLY A 224 1.39 -6.57 30.92
C GLY A 224 1.28 -5.07 30.55
N ARG A 225 0.31 -4.33 31.08
CA ARG A 225 0.18 -2.88 30.90
C ARG A 225 1.31 -2.12 31.61
N ILE A 226 1.93 -1.19 30.89
CA ILE A 226 3.00 -0.34 31.42
C ILE A 226 2.52 1.11 31.36
N THR A 227 1.72 1.51 32.35
CA THR A 227 1.00 2.80 32.33
C THR A 227 1.89 4.04 32.33
N GLN A 228 3.15 3.92 32.77
CA GLN A 228 4.14 5.00 32.72
C GLN A 228 4.56 5.35 31.30
N THR A 229 4.37 4.43 30.35
CA THR A 229 4.76 4.61 28.94
C THR A 229 3.75 5.40 28.12
N ARG A 230 2.81 6.11 28.79
CA ARG A 230 1.83 6.95 28.09
C ARG A 230 2.50 8.03 27.28
N VAL A 231 2.09 8.12 26.00
CA VAL A 231 2.59 9.14 25.10
C VAL A 231 1.74 10.42 25.15
N PRO A 232 2.35 11.60 25.13
CA PRO A 232 1.64 12.88 25.25
C PRO A 232 1.00 13.35 23.94
N ASN A 233 1.40 12.81 22.80
CA ASN A 233 0.95 13.24 21.48
C ASN A 233 0.81 12.02 20.55
N ASN A 234 -0.08 12.12 19.56
CA ASN A 234 -0.10 11.18 18.44
C ASN A 234 1.26 11.21 17.72
N GLY A 235 1.74 10.05 17.28
CA GLY A 235 2.97 9.98 16.50
C GLY A 235 3.52 8.58 16.36
N TRP A 236 4.56 8.47 15.55
CA TRP A 236 5.38 7.28 15.50
C TRP A 236 6.39 7.28 16.62
N TYR A 237 6.51 6.16 17.29
CA TYR A 237 7.43 5.97 18.40
C TYR A 237 8.31 4.76 18.14
N ARG A 238 9.60 4.94 18.38
CA ARG A 238 10.57 3.84 18.48
C ARG A 238 10.63 3.40 19.92
N ILE A 239 10.45 2.09 20.13
CA ILE A 239 10.47 1.44 21.44
C ILE A 239 11.64 0.46 21.45
N THR A 240 12.63 0.71 22.27
CA THR A 240 13.80 -0.16 22.44
C THR A 240 13.76 -0.83 23.81
N ILE A 241 13.66 -2.17 23.81
CA ILE A 241 13.64 -2.99 25.01
C ILE A 241 15.04 -3.60 25.18
N HIS A 242 15.70 -3.22 26.25
CA HIS A 242 17.07 -3.64 26.53
C HIS A 242 17.12 -4.90 27.39
N ASP A 243 18.10 -5.75 27.08
CA ASP A 243 18.39 -6.98 27.81
C ASP A 243 17.17 -7.89 28.01
N LEU A 244 16.36 -8.01 26.96
CA LEU A 244 15.19 -8.87 26.92
C LEU A 244 15.61 -10.34 26.89
N ASP A 245 15.16 -11.11 27.86
CA ASP A 245 15.32 -12.56 27.92
C ASP A 245 14.01 -13.26 28.35
N ALA A 246 13.99 -14.58 28.17
CA ALA A 246 12.84 -15.42 28.54
C ALA A 246 13.12 -16.19 29.84
N VAL A 247 12.17 -16.12 30.76
CA VAL A 247 12.08 -16.99 31.93
C VAL A 247 11.09 -18.11 31.62
N ASN A 248 11.46 -19.36 31.85
CA ASN A 248 10.68 -20.55 31.51
C ASN A 248 10.16 -20.54 30.05
N PRO A 249 11.05 -20.44 29.05
CA PRO A 249 10.64 -20.54 27.65
C PRO A 249 10.07 -21.93 27.34
N GLY A 250 9.43 -22.08 26.17
CA GLY A 250 8.94 -23.36 25.68
C GLY A 250 10.05 -24.43 25.52
N SER A 251 9.66 -25.63 25.18
CA SER A 251 10.57 -26.77 24.95
C SER A 251 11.54 -26.55 23.78
N ASP A 252 11.19 -25.68 22.85
CA ASP A 252 12.02 -25.22 21.73
C ASP A 252 13.06 -24.14 22.14
N GLY A 253 13.01 -23.70 23.39
CA GLY A 253 13.90 -22.66 23.93
C GLY A 253 13.46 -21.22 23.68
N TYR A 254 12.29 -21.03 23.06
CA TYR A 254 11.73 -19.73 22.73
C TYR A 254 10.51 -19.39 23.59
N LEU A 255 10.31 -18.08 23.79
CA LEU A 255 9.08 -17.51 24.32
C LEU A 255 8.59 -16.43 23.35
N TRP A 256 7.40 -16.62 22.86
CA TRP A 256 6.73 -15.70 21.94
C TRP A 256 5.76 -14.81 22.69
N GLY A 257 5.49 -13.65 22.14
CA GLY A 257 4.49 -12.75 22.65
C GLY A 257 4.32 -11.53 21.77
N THR A 258 3.59 -10.54 22.27
CA THR A 258 3.28 -9.33 21.53
C THR A 258 3.64 -8.08 22.34
N LEU A 259 4.15 -7.09 21.62
CA LEU A 259 4.18 -5.71 22.06
C LEU A 259 3.00 -5.00 21.39
N GLN A 260 2.12 -4.42 22.19
CA GLN A 260 0.91 -3.74 21.74
C GLN A 260 0.83 -2.35 22.36
N THR A 261 -0.04 -1.50 21.79
CA THR A 261 -0.37 -0.20 22.33
C THR A 261 -1.87 0.00 22.43
N GLY A 262 -2.33 0.80 23.38
CA GLY A 262 -3.73 1.14 23.51
C GLY A 262 -4.05 1.96 24.75
N SER A 263 -5.34 2.30 24.90
CA SER A 263 -5.85 3.01 26.06
C SER A 263 -5.98 2.06 27.26
N GLY A 264 -5.47 2.46 28.42
CA GLY A 264 -5.50 1.65 29.64
C GLY A 264 -6.73 1.81 30.52
N TYR A 265 -7.73 2.58 30.12
CA TYR A 265 -8.87 2.92 30.98
C TYR A 265 -10.00 1.89 30.96
N SER A 266 -10.04 1.01 29.96
CA SER A 266 -11.09 -0.02 29.84
C SER A 266 -10.64 -1.38 30.38
N ASN A 267 -11.59 -2.19 30.82
CA ASN A 267 -11.37 -3.62 31.11
C ASN A 267 -11.21 -4.42 29.81
N GLU A 268 -11.78 -3.94 28.73
CA GLU A 268 -11.65 -4.48 27.38
C GLU A 268 -11.04 -3.40 26.46
N PRO A 269 -9.72 -3.12 26.57
CA PRO A 269 -9.10 -2.09 25.78
C PRO A 269 -8.96 -2.54 24.33
N LEU A 270 -9.18 -1.62 23.42
CA LEU A 270 -8.75 -1.81 22.03
C LEU A 270 -7.22 -1.71 21.99
N LEU A 271 -6.59 -2.80 21.61
CA LEU A 271 -5.14 -2.91 21.52
C LEU A 271 -4.71 -3.05 20.05
N TYR A 272 -3.66 -2.33 19.70
CA TYR A 272 -3.07 -2.32 18.37
C TYR A 272 -1.69 -2.97 18.44
N PRO A 273 -1.37 -3.93 17.55
CA PRO A 273 -0.06 -4.57 17.54
C PRO A 273 1.04 -3.59 17.13
N LEU A 274 2.16 -3.61 17.84
CA LEU A 274 3.40 -2.93 17.48
C LEU A 274 4.43 -3.92 16.93
N GLY A 275 4.34 -5.19 17.34
CA GLY A 275 5.18 -6.24 16.79
C GLY A 275 5.16 -7.53 17.60
N ILE A 276 5.65 -8.58 16.97
CA ILE A 276 5.85 -9.90 17.58
C ILE A 276 7.18 -9.89 18.32
N VAL A 277 7.15 -10.39 19.53
CA VAL A 277 8.31 -10.48 20.41
C VAL A 277 8.75 -11.93 20.55
N GLU A 278 9.99 -12.19 20.18
CA GLU A 278 10.66 -13.46 20.38
C GLU A 278 11.79 -13.27 21.40
N ALA A 279 11.81 -14.07 22.45
CA ALA A 279 12.86 -14.08 23.45
C ALA A 279 13.37 -15.50 23.72
N THR A 280 14.64 -15.60 24.07
CA THR A 280 15.30 -16.83 24.52
C THR A 280 15.91 -16.60 25.91
N LYS A 281 16.58 -17.61 26.49
CA LYS A 281 17.34 -17.43 27.73
C LYS A 281 18.52 -16.48 27.60
N HIS A 282 18.93 -16.13 26.37
CA HIS A 282 20.01 -15.20 26.09
C HIS A 282 19.44 -13.80 25.87
N SER A 283 19.93 -12.84 26.63
CA SER A 283 19.49 -11.44 26.53
C SER A 283 19.80 -10.82 25.15
N LYS A 284 18.84 -10.11 24.58
CA LYS A 284 19.00 -9.32 23.36
C LYS A 284 18.27 -7.98 23.50
N THR A 285 18.77 -6.96 22.82
CA THR A 285 18.01 -5.73 22.63
C THR A 285 17.09 -5.89 21.43
N LYS A 286 15.82 -5.52 21.60
CA LYS A 286 14.81 -5.53 20.54
C LYS A 286 14.26 -4.13 20.35
N THR A 287 14.04 -3.74 19.10
CA THR A 287 13.50 -2.43 18.73
C THR A 287 12.26 -2.60 17.87
N PHE A 288 11.24 -1.81 18.18
CA PHE A 288 9.95 -1.77 17.48
C PHE A 288 9.65 -0.33 17.11
N GLU A 289 8.93 -0.13 16.01
CA GLU A 289 8.43 1.16 15.61
C GLU A 289 6.93 1.04 15.31
N GLY A 290 6.14 1.99 15.82
CA GLY A 290 4.70 1.95 15.58
C GLY A 290 4.00 3.25 15.91
N TRP A 291 2.80 3.38 15.35
CA TRP A 291 1.94 4.53 15.61
C TRP A 291 1.25 4.39 16.97
N MET A 292 1.33 5.45 17.77
CA MET A 292 0.64 5.53 19.06
C MET A 292 -0.20 6.80 19.11
N GLN A 293 -1.44 6.67 19.54
CA GLN A 293 -2.30 7.81 19.81
C GLN A 293 -2.00 8.41 21.19
N LYS A 294 -2.31 9.69 21.36
CA LYS A 294 -2.21 10.36 22.65
C LYS A 294 -2.85 9.54 23.76
N ASP A 295 -2.20 9.46 24.92
CA ASP A 295 -2.61 8.68 26.09
C ASP A 295 -2.56 7.16 25.94
N HIS A 296 -2.18 6.63 24.76
CA HIS A 296 -1.85 5.22 24.62
C HIS A 296 -0.58 4.86 25.41
N MET A 297 -0.55 3.63 25.91
CA MET A 297 0.56 3.05 26.64
C MET A 297 0.96 1.71 26.04
N LEU A 298 2.11 1.21 26.41
CA LEU A 298 2.57 -0.13 26.01
C LEU A 298 1.85 -1.21 26.82
N VAL A 299 1.55 -2.29 26.13
CA VAL A 299 1.13 -3.57 26.71
C VAL A 299 2.12 -4.62 26.21
N PHE A 300 2.85 -5.23 27.14
CA PHE A 300 3.90 -6.19 26.83
C PHE A 300 3.58 -7.52 27.49
N LYS A 301 3.18 -8.50 26.70
CA LYS A 301 2.62 -9.74 27.20
C LYS A 301 3.19 -10.94 26.46
N PRO A 302 3.75 -11.94 27.19
CA PRO A 302 4.10 -13.21 26.58
C PRO A 302 2.85 -14.03 26.31
N ASN A 303 2.84 -14.74 25.19
CA ASN A 303 1.86 -15.76 24.85
C ASN A 303 2.46 -17.13 25.18
N GLU A 304 1.74 -17.95 25.89
CA GLU A 304 2.15 -19.31 26.21
C GLU A 304 1.00 -20.27 25.91
N ALA A 305 1.28 -21.32 25.14
CA ALA A 305 0.29 -22.31 24.71
C ALA A 305 -0.31 -23.12 25.86
N SER A 306 0.32 -23.15 27.04
CA SER A 306 -0.14 -23.99 28.15
C SER A 306 -1.37 -23.45 28.88
N LEU A 307 -1.84 -22.24 28.58
CA LEU A 307 -3.02 -21.59 29.20
C LEU A 307 -3.08 -21.75 30.71
N LYS A 308 -1.95 -21.68 31.40
CA LYS A 308 -1.90 -21.79 32.84
C LYS A 308 -2.69 -20.65 33.48
N SER A 309 -3.81 -20.99 34.09
CA SER A 309 -4.54 -20.04 34.91
C SER A 309 -3.81 -19.82 36.22
N LEU A 310 -3.60 -18.55 36.57
CA LEU A 310 -3.10 -18.21 37.90
C LEU A 310 -4.14 -18.63 38.94
N PRO A 311 -3.76 -19.41 39.94
CA PRO A 311 -4.65 -19.71 41.06
C PRO A 311 -5.02 -18.39 41.76
N SER A 312 -6.27 -18.00 41.70
CA SER A 312 -6.80 -16.78 42.31
C SER A 312 -7.73 -17.15 43.44
N PRO A 313 -7.26 -17.22 44.69
CA PRO A 313 -8.18 -17.27 45.82
C PRO A 313 -8.92 -15.93 45.88
N GLY A 314 -10.24 -15.95 45.68
CA GLY A 314 -11.08 -14.77 45.82
C GLY A 314 -11.13 -13.79 44.65
N GLY A 315 -10.77 -14.20 43.43
CA GLY A 315 -10.95 -13.39 42.20
C GLY A 315 -9.97 -12.23 41.99
N SER A 316 -9.00 -12.02 42.89
CA SER A 316 -7.99 -10.98 42.71
C SER A 316 -6.62 -11.57 42.33
N PHE A 317 -6.05 -11.00 41.28
CA PHE A 317 -4.73 -11.34 40.80
C PHE A 317 -3.67 -10.72 41.73
N SER A 318 -2.91 -11.53 42.48
CA SER A 318 -1.85 -11.04 43.34
C SER A 318 -0.56 -11.84 43.14
N PHE A 319 0.54 -11.13 42.85
CA PHE A 319 1.88 -11.70 42.78
C PHE A 319 2.55 -11.83 44.16
N LYS A 320 1.98 -11.22 45.21
CA LYS A 320 2.58 -11.12 46.53
C LYS A 320 2.82 -12.50 47.15
N GLY A 321 4.07 -12.80 47.51
CA GLY A 321 4.43 -14.03 48.19
C GLY A 321 4.49 -15.29 47.30
N ARG A 322 4.41 -15.17 45.97
CA ARG A 322 4.45 -16.30 45.04
C ARG A 322 5.69 -16.26 44.15
N ASN A 323 6.33 -17.41 43.96
CA ASN A 323 7.46 -17.57 43.02
C ASN A 323 6.95 -18.13 41.68
N PHE A 324 6.60 -17.24 40.74
CA PHE A 324 6.06 -17.63 39.44
C PHE A 324 7.07 -18.43 38.60
N GLN A 325 8.36 -18.23 38.76
CA GLN A 325 9.39 -19.04 38.10
C GLN A 325 9.32 -20.51 38.52
N GLU A 326 9.27 -20.77 39.83
CA GLU A 326 9.15 -22.14 40.37
C GLU A 326 7.78 -22.77 40.07
N MET A 327 6.74 -21.96 39.94
CA MET A 327 5.41 -22.40 39.49
C MET A 327 5.36 -22.69 37.97
N GLY A 328 6.46 -22.47 37.24
CA GLY A 328 6.60 -22.75 35.82
C GLY A 328 5.94 -21.75 34.90
N PHE A 329 5.63 -20.51 35.39
CA PHE A 329 5.09 -19.47 34.51
C PHE A 329 6.18 -18.90 33.60
N ALA A 330 5.83 -18.67 32.33
CA ALA A 330 6.69 -18.00 31.37
C ALA A 330 6.64 -16.48 31.57
N GLY A 331 7.76 -15.81 31.29
CA GLY A 331 7.82 -14.35 31.42
C GLY A 331 8.92 -13.73 30.56
N PHE A 332 8.62 -12.53 30.04
CA PHE A 332 9.60 -11.64 29.43
C PHE A 332 10.29 -10.80 30.52
N ARG A 333 11.60 -10.98 30.65
CA ARG A 333 12.42 -10.23 31.59
C ARG A 333 13.31 -9.25 30.83
N PHE A 334 13.39 -8.00 31.29
CA PHE A 334 14.12 -6.93 30.62
C PHE A 334 14.62 -5.88 31.60
N ASP A 335 15.66 -5.13 31.21
CA ASP A 335 16.30 -4.15 32.06
C ASP A 335 15.61 -2.79 32.02
N LYS A 336 15.37 -2.28 30.81
CA LYS A 336 14.74 -0.97 30.60
C LYS A 336 14.03 -0.88 29.25
N ILE A 337 13.16 0.12 29.14
CA ILE A 337 12.53 0.53 27.88
C ILE A 337 12.94 1.97 27.58
N ILE A 338 13.39 2.22 26.35
CA ILE A 338 13.58 3.58 25.83
C ILE A 338 12.50 3.82 24.79
N MET A 339 11.83 4.97 24.87
CA MET A 339 10.83 5.41 23.90
C MET A 339 11.23 6.77 23.34
N GLU A 340 11.23 6.86 22.02
CA GLU A 340 11.56 8.08 21.27
C GLU A 340 10.46 8.36 20.25
N ARG A 341 10.01 9.62 20.15
CA ARG A 341 9.20 10.01 19.01
C ARG A 341 10.09 10.13 17.77
N ILE A 342 9.66 9.54 16.68
CA ILE A 342 10.35 9.56 15.39
C ILE A 342 9.48 10.18 14.31
N TYR A 343 10.10 10.57 13.21
CA TYR A 343 9.46 11.20 12.05
C TYR A 343 9.90 10.45 10.78
N PRO A 344 9.32 9.25 10.48
CA PRO A 344 9.79 8.38 9.39
C PRO A 344 9.71 9.01 8.01
N ALA A 345 8.70 9.86 7.75
CA ALA A 345 8.53 10.51 6.46
C ALA A 345 9.39 11.77 6.28
N GLY A 346 9.76 12.45 7.36
CA GLY A 346 10.57 13.68 7.31
C GLY A 346 10.54 14.47 8.61
N ASN A 347 11.60 15.20 8.85
CA ASN A 347 11.73 16.11 9.97
C ASN A 347 11.14 17.50 9.62
N ARG A 348 11.09 18.39 10.61
CA ARG A 348 10.60 19.77 10.46
C ARG A 348 11.18 20.48 9.24
N GLN A 349 12.50 20.40 9.03
CA GLN A 349 13.17 21.10 7.93
C GLN A 349 12.68 20.60 6.56
N GLN A 350 12.49 19.29 6.41
CA GLN A 350 11.96 18.69 5.19
C GLN A 350 10.51 19.12 4.94
N VAL A 351 9.66 19.10 5.97
CA VAL A 351 8.27 19.56 5.88
C VAL A 351 8.21 21.04 5.51
N HIS A 352 9.00 21.87 6.16
CA HIS A 352 9.10 23.30 5.88
C HIS A 352 9.50 23.55 4.41
N SER A 353 10.57 22.90 3.94
CA SER A 353 11.02 23.02 2.55
C SER A 353 9.98 22.54 1.54
N ASN A 354 9.21 21.49 1.89
CA ASN A 354 8.14 20.99 1.03
C ASN A 354 6.97 21.98 0.88
N LEU A 355 6.66 22.75 1.92
CA LEU A 355 5.57 23.73 1.92
C LEU A 355 6.00 25.12 1.44
N PHE A 356 7.15 25.58 1.90
CA PHE A 356 7.56 26.99 1.78
C PHE A 356 8.86 27.18 0.98
N GLY A 357 9.45 26.09 0.46
CA GLY A 357 10.73 26.16 -0.25
C GLY A 357 11.85 26.66 0.65
N ASP A 358 12.58 27.67 0.18
CA ASP A 358 13.72 28.24 0.88
C ASP A 358 13.34 29.47 1.74
N PHE A 359 12.06 29.88 1.77
CA PHE A 359 11.62 31.01 2.58
C PHE A 359 11.62 30.67 4.06
N ASP A 360 12.17 31.54 4.90
CA ASP A 360 12.08 31.39 6.35
C ASP A 360 10.74 31.95 6.91
N LEU A 361 10.50 31.75 8.22
CA LEU A 361 9.23 32.14 8.85
C LEU A 361 9.01 33.66 8.88
N GLU A 362 10.06 34.47 8.91
CA GLU A 362 9.94 35.94 8.88
C GLU A 362 9.63 36.42 7.46
N GLU A 363 10.30 35.83 6.46
CA GLU A 363 10.03 36.10 5.04
C GLU A 363 8.60 35.76 4.67
N LEU A 364 8.04 34.67 5.23
CA LEU A 364 6.65 34.24 5.00
C LEU A 364 5.60 35.29 5.44
N LYS A 365 5.93 36.21 6.33
CA LYS A 365 4.98 37.26 6.77
C LYS A 365 4.64 38.26 5.67
N THR A 366 5.54 38.46 4.72
CA THR A 366 5.44 39.52 3.70
C THR A 366 5.86 39.09 2.31
N ILE A 367 5.53 37.85 1.92
CA ILE A 367 5.92 37.31 0.61
C ILE A 367 5.35 38.16 -0.54
N PRO A 368 6.18 38.58 -1.51
CA PRO A 368 5.70 39.23 -2.72
C PRO A 368 4.81 38.32 -3.55
N GLY A 369 3.81 38.84 -4.27
CA GLY A 369 2.90 38.07 -5.11
C GLY A 369 3.60 37.10 -6.08
N PRO A 370 4.72 37.45 -6.74
CA PRO A 370 5.46 36.50 -7.59
C PRO A 370 6.06 35.31 -6.83
N ALA A 371 6.44 35.47 -5.55
CA ALA A 371 6.95 34.38 -4.73
C ALA A 371 5.83 33.45 -4.29
N LEU A 372 4.66 33.98 -3.93
CA LEU A 372 3.45 33.21 -3.65
C LEU A 372 3.06 32.34 -4.86
N SER A 373 3.03 32.93 -6.05
CA SER A 373 2.77 32.22 -7.32
C SER A 373 3.78 31.09 -7.56
N LYS A 374 5.07 31.34 -7.28
CA LYS A 374 6.13 30.33 -7.40
C LYS A 374 5.91 29.15 -6.45
N LEU A 375 5.53 29.39 -5.20
CA LEU A 375 5.24 28.34 -4.21
C LEU A 375 4.03 27.49 -4.66
N ILE A 376 2.93 28.13 -5.04
CA ILE A 376 1.74 27.44 -5.53
C ILE A 376 2.05 26.62 -6.79
N SER A 377 2.78 27.20 -7.76
CA SER A 377 3.18 26.52 -8.99
C SER A 377 4.09 25.31 -8.72
N SER A 378 5.06 25.46 -7.81
CA SER A 378 5.98 24.39 -7.42
C SER A 378 5.22 23.23 -6.76
N PHE A 379 4.32 23.55 -5.82
CA PHE A 379 3.50 22.54 -5.16
C PHE A 379 2.58 21.82 -6.15
N ALA A 380 1.86 22.58 -6.98
CA ALA A 380 0.98 22.02 -8.01
C ALA A 380 1.74 21.13 -9.01
N SER A 381 2.95 21.52 -9.43
CA SER A 381 3.77 20.73 -10.36
C SER A 381 4.15 19.38 -9.79
N ARG A 382 4.49 19.31 -8.49
CA ARG A 382 4.78 18.05 -7.79
C ARG A 382 3.50 17.22 -7.63
N ALA A 383 2.41 17.83 -7.17
CA ALA A 383 1.13 17.17 -6.97
C ALA A 383 0.55 16.61 -8.28
N PHE A 384 0.62 17.36 -9.38
CA PHE A 384 0.11 16.95 -10.70
C PHE A 384 1.11 16.14 -11.52
N ARG A 385 2.30 15.87 -10.97
CA ARG A 385 3.33 15.01 -11.58
C ARG A 385 3.87 15.52 -12.91
N ARG A 386 3.70 16.83 -13.19
CA ARG A 386 4.14 17.51 -14.41
C ARG A 386 4.18 19.02 -14.25
N PRO A 387 4.92 19.74 -15.09
CA PRO A 387 4.88 21.20 -15.10
C PRO A 387 3.46 21.73 -15.32
N VAL A 388 3.13 22.81 -14.64
CA VAL A 388 1.83 23.46 -14.74
C VAL A 388 1.91 24.77 -15.52
N THR A 389 0.86 25.12 -16.23
CA THR A 389 0.73 26.40 -16.94
C THR A 389 0.13 27.45 -16.03
N LYS A 390 0.34 28.74 -16.36
CA LYS A 390 -0.28 29.86 -15.63
C LYS A 390 -1.80 29.73 -15.56
N GLN A 391 -2.44 29.31 -16.65
CA GLN A 391 -3.89 29.11 -16.69
C GLN A 391 -4.35 28.01 -15.72
N GLN A 392 -3.55 26.97 -15.54
CA GLN A 392 -3.88 25.85 -14.65
C GLN A 392 -3.76 26.21 -13.17
N ILE A 393 -2.87 27.14 -12.81
CA ILE A 393 -2.67 27.56 -11.41
C ILE A 393 -3.50 28.79 -11.03
N ALA A 394 -4.00 29.56 -11.98
CA ALA A 394 -4.75 30.78 -11.74
C ALA A 394 -5.88 30.65 -10.70
N PRO A 395 -6.71 29.59 -10.68
CA PRO A 395 -7.75 29.44 -9.66
C PRO A 395 -7.19 29.33 -8.23
N TYR A 396 -6.06 28.67 -8.06
CA TYR A 396 -5.41 28.47 -6.75
C TYR A 396 -4.71 29.74 -6.27
N GLU A 397 -4.10 30.50 -7.20
CA GLU A 397 -3.54 31.82 -6.93
C GLU A 397 -4.63 32.82 -6.54
N GLN A 398 -5.76 32.78 -7.24
CA GLN A 398 -6.90 33.63 -6.91
C GLN A 398 -7.44 33.32 -5.51
N LEU A 399 -7.60 32.02 -5.17
CA LEU A 399 -8.02 31.60 -3.84
C LEU A 399 -7.09 32.13 -2.75
N ALA A 400 -5.77 31.96 -2.90
CA ALA A 400 -4.79 32.48 -1.95
C ALA A 400 -4.83 34.01 -1.85
N THR A 401 -4.98 34.70 -2.98
CA THR A 401 -5.06 36.17 -3.03
C THR A 401 -6.30 36.69 -2.29
N ASP A 402 -7.43 36.01 -2.44
CA ASP A 402 -8.69 36.41 -1.80
C ASP A 402 -8.64 36.15 -0.29
N GLN A 403 -8.00 35.09 0.17
CA GLN A 403 -7.73 34.85 1.60
C GLN A 403 -6.86 35.96 2.20
N LEU A 404 -5.77 36.33 1.52
CA LEU A 404 -4.90 37.45 1.96
C LEU A 404 -5.66 38.77 2.04
N LYS A 405 -6.54 39.09 1.08
CA LYS A 405 -7.40 40.29 1.13
C LYS A 405 -8.39 40.27 2.29
N SER A 406 -8.81 39.08 2.71
CA SER A 406 -9.70 38.85 3.87
C SER A 406 -8.97 39.01 5.22
N GLY A 407 -7.63 39.15 5.20
CA GLY A 407 -6.81 39.34 6.39
C GLY A 407 -6.12 38.09 6.90
N ASP A 408 -6.21 36.96 6.19
CA ASP A 408 -5.50 35.76 6.55
C ASP A 408 -3.99 35.90 6.35
N SER A 409 -3.22 35.13 7.10
CA SER A 409 -1.77 35.07 6.95
C SER A 409 -1.36 34.31 5.66
N VAL A 410 -0.12 34.52 5.21
CA VAL A 410 0.44 33.83 4.05
C VAL A 410 0.40 32.30 4.21
N PRO A 411 0.77 31.71 5.37
CA PRO A 411 0.61 30.28 5.58
C PRO A 411 -0.83 29.80 5.41
N GLU A 412 -1.83 30.50 5.93
CA GLU A 412 -3.25 30.14 5.80
C GLU A 412 -3.73 30.21 4.36
N ALA A 413 -3.34 31.25 3.63
CA ALA A 413 -3.63 31.40 2.22
C ALA A 413 -2.99 30.30 1.37
N LEU A 414 -1.73 29.92 1.64
CA LEU A 414 -1.05 28.80 0.99
C LEU A 414 -1.72 27.46 1.34
N ARG A 415 -2.10 27.25 2.61
CA ARG A 415 -2.82 26.04 3.03
C ARG A 415 -4.11 25.87 2.25
N SER A 416 -4.89 26.93 2.08
CA SER A 416 -6.13 26.88 1.31
C SER A 416 -5.91 26.55 -0.17
N ALA A 417 -4.89 27.17 -0.80
CA ALA A 417 -4.51 26.85 -2.18
C ALA A 417 -4.02 25.40 -2.33
N TYR A 418 -3.19 24.91 -1.41
CA TYR A 418 -2.68 23.54 -1.41
C TYR A 418 -3.81 22.52 -1.18
N HIS A 419 -4.75 22.82 -0.31
CA HIS A 419 -5.94 22.00 -0.10
C HIS A 419 -6.75 21.85 -1.39
N ALA A 420 -7.03 22.94 -2.09
CA ALA A 420 -7.72 22.91 -3.36
C ALA A 420 -6.95 22.12 -4.45
N ILE A 421 -5.60 22.19 -4.45
CA ILE A 421 -4.75 21.38 -5.33
C ILE A 421 -4.90 19.88 -5.02
N LEU A 422 -4.86 19.49 -3.74
CA LEU A 422 -4.95 18.10 -3.31
C LEU A 422 -6.35 17.50 -3.52
N CYS A 423 -7.39 18.32 -3.60
CA CYS A 423 -8.75 17.90 -3.93
C CYS A 423 -9.04 17.94 -5.44
N SER A 424 -8.09 18.39 -6.25
CA SER A 424 -8.26 18.50 -7.70
C SER A 424 -8.28 17.12 -8.38
N PRO A 425 -9.13 16.90 -9.40
CA PRO A 425 -9.06 15.69 -10.22
C PRO A 425 -7.67 15.41 -10.80
N LYS A 426 -6.85 16.45 -11.06
CA LYS A 426 -5.47 16.29 -11.55
C LYS A 426 -4.54 15.63 -10.54
N PHE A 427 -4.79 15.78 -9.24
CA PHE A 427 -4.08 15.06 -8.20
C PHE A 427 -4.69 13.67 -7.98
N LEU A 428 -6.00 13.61 -7.84
CA LEU A 428 -6.74 12.40 -7.45
C LEU A 428 -6.75 11.30 -8.50
N THR A 429 -6.57 11.65 -9.79
CA THR A 429 -6.74 10.71 -10.88
C THR A 429 -5.57 10.72 -11.88
N PHE A 430 -5.44 9.60 -12.59
CA PHE A 430 -4.59 9.51 -13.79
C PHE A 430 -5.49 9.73 -15.01
N VAL A 431 -5.36 10.91 -15.62
CA VAL A 431 -6.04 11.25 -16.87
C VAL A 431 -4.99 11.46 -17.94
N GLU A 432 -4.94 10.56 -18.90
CA GLU A 432 -3.96 10.59 -19.97
C GLU A 432 -4.66 10.69 -21.32
N LYS A 433 -4.01 11.35 -22.27
CA LYS A 433 -4.52 11.41 -23.64
C LYS A 433 -4.39 10.03 -24.31
N PRO A 434 -5.33 9.66 -25.19
CA PRO A 434 -5.17 8.47 -26.03
C PRO A 434 -3.86 8.50 -26.82
N GLY A 435 -3.26 7.34 -27.01
CA GLY A 435 -2.02 7.18 -27.77
C GLY A 435 -0.77 6.95 -26.89
N PRO A 436 0.43 7.16 -27.42
CA PRO A 436 1.68 6.96 -26.70
C PRO A 436 1.78 7.87 -25.47
N LEU A 437 2.26 7.31 -24.35
CA LEU A 437 2.50 8.09 -23.13
C LEU A 437 3.61 9.12 -23.35
N ASP A 438 3.43 10.30 -22.82
CA ASP A 438 4.52 11.27 -22.67
C ASP A 438 5.43 10.87 -21.49
N ASP A 439 6.60 11.49 -21.42
CA ASP A 439 7.60 11.16 -20.40
C ASP A 439 7.11 11.39 -18.97
N HIS A 440 6.22 12.37 -18.74
CA HIS A 440 5.62 12.61 -17.41
C HIS A 440 4.62 11.52 -17.02
N ALA A 441 3.83 11.04 -17.97
CA ALA A 441 2.92 9.92 -17.76
C ALA A 441 3.70 8.63 -17.46
N ILE A 442 4.81 8.39 -18.18
CA ILE A 442 5.72 7.26 -17.89
C ILE A 442 6.34 7.39 -16.51
N ALA A 443 6.84 8.58 -16.14
CA ALA A 443 7.41 8.84 -14.81
C ALA A 443 6.39 8.55 -13.70
N ALA A 444 5.15 9.04 -13.86
CA ALA A 444 4.07 8.81 -12.92
C ALA A 444 3.75 7.31 -12.81
N ARG A 445 3.50 6.63 -13.92
CA ARG A 445 3.17 5.20 -13.91
C ARG A 445 4.28 4.34 -13.31
N LEU A 446 5.54 4.62 -13.64
CA LEU A 446 6.69 3.90 -13.09
C LEU A 446 6.81 4.08 -11.57
N SER A 447 6.64 5.31 -11.08
CA SER A 447 6.70 5.61 -9.65
C SER A 447 5.53 4.97 -8.90
N PHE A 448 4.32 5.09 -9.40
CA PHE A 448 3.15 4.48 -8.76
C PHE A 448 3.14 2.95 -8.83
N LEU A 449 3.78 2.36 -9.85
CA LEU A 449 3.97 0.92 -9.89
C LEU A 449 4.94 0.47 -8.79
N LEU A 450 6.13 1.06 -8.72
CA LEU A 450 7.25 0.54 -7.92
C LEU A 450 7.34 1.15 -6.51
N TRP A 451 6.81 2.36 -6.29
CA TRP A 451 6.87 3.06 -5.01
C TRP A 451 5.51 3.41 -4.42
N LYS A 452 4.42 3.20 -5.19
CA LYS A 452 3.04 3.56 -4.78
C LYS A 452 2.89 5.04 -4.38
N THR A 453 3.63 5.93 -5.05
CA THR A 453 3.66 7.37 -4.74
C THR A 453 4.08 8.19 -5.95
N LEU A 454 4.11 9.52 -5.75
CA LEU A 454 4.52 10.53 -6.74
C LEU A 454 5.95 10.28 -7.25
N PRO A 455 6.25 10.62 -8.53
CA PRO A 455 7.60 10.59 -9.04
C PRO A 455 8.52 11.57 -8.29
N ASP A 456 9.73 11.12 -8.01
CA ASP A 456 10.75 11.94 -7.38
C ASP A 456 11.33 13.01 -8.34
N ARG A 457 12.15 13.88 -7.78
CA ARG A 457 12.77 14.97 -8.54
C ARG A 457 13.60 14.47 -9.72
N GLN A 458 14.23 13.30 -9.60
CA GLN A 458 15.06 12.72 -10.65
C GLN A 458 14.21 12.22 -11.83
N LEU A 459 13.12 11.51 -11.55
CA LEU A 459 12.19 11.09 -12.60
C LEU A 459 11.55 12.29 -13.32
N LEU A 460 11.10 13.29 -12.55
CA LEU A 460 10.51 14.51 -13.12
C LEU A 460 11.52 15.29 -13.96
N LYS A 461 12.80 15.36 -13.54
CA LYS A 461 13.85 16.00 -14.32
C LYS A 461 14.06 15.29 -15.66
N LEU A 462 14.18 13.96 -15.65
CA LEU A 462 14.33 13.17 -16.88
C LEU A 462 13.12 13.29 -17.80
N ALA A 463 11.92 13.37 -17.23
CA ALA A 463 10.69 13.60 -17.98
C ALA A 463 10.66 15.01 -18.63
N ASN A 464 11.06 16.04 -17.89
CA ASN A 464 11.16 17.42 -18.39
C ASN A 464 12.19 17.54 -19.55
N GLU A 465 13.26 16.74 -19.48
CA GLU A 465 14.30 16.70 -20.51
C GLU A 465 13.92 15.82 -21.73
N GLY A 466 12.76 15.14 -21.71
CA GLY A 466 12.31 14.23 -22.77
C GLY A 466 13.21 13.00 -22.92
N ARG A 467 13.87 12.55 -21.87
CA ARG A 467 14.88 11.49 -21.88
C ARG A 467 14.40 10.16 -21.33
N LEU A 468 13.27 10.13 -20.65
CA LEU A 468 12.84 8.94 -19.92
C LEU A 468 12.47 7.78 -20.84
N ARG A 469 12.05 8.06 -22.09
CA ARG A 469 11.71 7.03 -23.08
C ARG A 469 12.94 6.39 -23.77
N LYS A 470 14.16 6.86 -23.50
CA LYS A 470 15.37 6.19 -23.99
C LYS A 470 15.55 4.86 -23.25
N PRO A 471 15.72 3.72 -23.96
CA PRO A 471 15.71 2.40 -23.32
C PRO A 471 16.73 2.24 -22.18
N GLU A 472 17.94 2.75 -22.37
CA GLU A 472 18.99 2.70 -21.35
C GLU A 472 18.69 3.55 -20.12
N VAL A 473 18.09 4.75 -20.31
CA VAL A 473 17.66 5.63 -19.21
C VAL A 473 16.51 5.00 -18.47
N PHE A 474 15.51 4.48 -19.19
CA PHE A 474 14.35 3.83 -18.62
C PHE A 474 14.73 2.64 -17.75
N ARG A 475 15.59 1.73 -18.28
CA ARG A 475 16.11 0.58 -17.52
C ARG A 475 16.85 1.03 -16.26
N GLY A 476 17.76 1.99 -16.37
CA GLY A 476 18.49 2.50 -15.21
C GLY A 476 17.58 3.11 -14.14
N GLN A 477 16.44 3.72 -14.53
CA GLN A 477 15.46 4.20 -13.54
C GLN A 477 14.69 3.05 -12.88
N ILE A 478 14.32 2.01 -13.62
CA ILE A 478 13.69 0.80 -13.04
C ILE A 478 14.61 0.18 -11.99
N GLU A 479 15.88 -0.06 -12.34
CA GLU A 479 16.88 -0.63 -11.41
C GLU A 479 17.06 0.22 -10.16
N ARG A 480 17.15 1.54 -10.32
CA ARG A 480 17.23 2.49 -9.19
C ARG A 480 16.02 2.44 -8.28
N LEU A 481 14.82 2.43 -8.86
CA LEU A 481 13.58 2.41 -8.09
C LEU A 481 13.42 1.08 -7.34
N LEU A 482 13.78 -0.04 -7.95
CA LEU A 482 13.76 -1.36 -7.31
C LEU A 482 14.78 -1.49 -6.18
N ALA A 483 15.95 -0.86 -6.32
CA ALA A 483 16.99 -0.87 -5.28
C ALA A 483 16.69 0.04 -4.09
N HIS A 484 15.69 0.90 -4.16
CA HIS A 484 15.33 1.83 -3.10
C HIS A 484 14.37 1.18 -2.09
N GLU A 485 14.47 1.53 -0.82
CA GLU A 485 13.60 0.99 0.26
C GLU A 485 12.09 1.09 -0.02
N ARG A 486 11.66 2.14 -0.72
CA ARG A 486 10.24 2.31 -1.11
C ARG A 486 9.70 1.21 -2.02
N SER A 487 10.56 0.39 -2.62
CA SER A 487 10.12 -0.75 -3.44
C SER A 487 9.40 -1.82 -2.61
N SER A 488 9.61 -1.87 -1.29
CA SER A 488 8.85 -2.72 -0.37
C SER A 488 7.34 -2.49 -0.51
N ARG A 489 6.91 -1.24 -0.74
CA ARG A 489 5.51 -0.88 -0.96
C ARG A 489 4.88 -1.61 -2.16
N PHE A 490 5.66 -1.83 -3.23
CA PHE A 490 5.21 -2.62 -4.38
C PHE A 490 5.09 -4.10 -4.00
N ILE A 491 6.11 -4.65 -3.34
CA ILE A 491 6.13 -6.06 -2.97
C ILE A 491 4.94 -6.37 -2.05
N GLU A 492 4.75 -5.58 -1.00
CA GLU A 492 3.64 -5.72 -0.06
C GLU A 492 2.28 -5.63 -0.77
N ASP A 493 2.05 -4.54 -1.51
CA ASP A 493 0.77 -4.30 -2.18
C ASP A 493 0.47 -5.35 -3.27
N PHE A 494 1.49 -5.78 -4.02
CA PHE A 494 1.32 -6.80 -5.05
C PHE A 494 1.06 -8.19 -4.46
N THR A 495 1.84 -8.60 -3.46
CA THR A 495 1.68 -9.92 -2.83
C THR A 495 0.38 -10.00 -2.04
N ASP A 496 0.00 -8.94 -1.32
CA ASP A 496 -1.29 -8.86 -0.62
C ASP A 496 -2.48 -9.10 -1.56
N GLN A 497 -2.42 -8.52 -2.76
CA GLN A 497 -3.51 -8.62 -3.74
C GLN A 497 -3.43 -9.90 -4.58
N TRP A 498 -2.23 -10.37 -4.94
CA TRP A 498 -2.04 -11.57 -5.74
C TRP A 498 -2.32 -12.84 -4.96
N LEU A 499 -1.92 -12.89 -3.68
CA LEU A 499 -2.05 -14.06 -2.81
C LEU A 499 -3.27 -13.97 -1.88
N ASP A 500 -4.07 -12.90 -2.00
CA ASP A 500 -5.24 -12.61 -1.16
C ASP A 500 -4.92 -12.64 0.35
N LEU A 501 -3.82 -11.96 0.73
CA LEU A 501 -3.34 -11.94 2.11
C LEU A 501 -4.01 -10.87 2.97
N ARG A 502 -4.82 -9.99 2.38
CA ARG A 502 -5.45 -8.85 3.09
C ARG A 502 -6.29 -9.26 4.30
N ASP A 503 -6.94 -10.41 4.18
CA ASP A 503 -7.83 -10.96 5.21
C ASP A 503 -7.20 -12.08 6.02
N ILE A 504 -5.89 -12.30 5.91
CA ILE A 504 -5.20 -13.39 6.61
C ILE A 504 -5.35 -13.24 8.14
N ASP A 505 -5.32 -12.00 8.64
CA ASP A 505 -5.48 -11.71 10.07
C ASP A 505 -6.93 -11.87 10.55
N ALA A 506 -7.91 -11.81 9.64
CA ALA A 506 -9.32 -12.06 9.92
C ALA A 506 -9.69 -13.55 9.83
N THR A 507 -8.76 -14.40 9.33
CA THR A 507 -8.98 -15.83 9.17
C THR A 507 -9.01 -16.51 10.53
N GLN A 508 -10.19 -16.98 10.94
CA GLN A 508 -10.35 -17.79 12.15
C GLN A 508 -10.13 -19.25 11.82
N LEU A 509 -9.03 -19.81 12.29
CA LEU A 509 -8.80 -21.24 12.21
C LEU A 509 -9.68 -22.01 13.21
N ASP A 510 -10.14 -23.20 12.81
CA ASP A 510 -10.90 -24.08 13.70
C ASP A 510 -10.05 -24.47 14.94
N PRO A 511 -10.40 -24.03 16.15
CA PRO A 511 -9.62 -24.31 17.36
C PRO A 511 -9.52 -25.81 17.68
N ALA A 512 -10.44 -26.63 17.18
CA ALA A 512 -10.39 -28.08 17.38
C ALA A 512 -9.29 -28.74 16.56
N ARG A 513 -8.95 -28.18 15.38
CA ARG A 513 -7.91 -28.68 14.50
C ARG A 513 -6.55 -28.01 14.73
N PHE A 514 -6.56 -26.73 15.11
CA PHE A 514 -5.36 -25.88 15.27
C PHE A 514 -5.26 -25.36 16.70
N ARG A 515 -5.08 -26.26 17.67
CA ARG A 515 -5.09 -25.96 19.12
C ARG A 515 -3.99 -24.98 19.57
N ASN A 516 -2.97 -24.77 18.78
CA ASN A 516 -1.83 -23.91 19.11
C ASN A 516 -1.80 -22.60 18.30
N PHE A 517 -2.86 -22.34 17.53
CA PHE A 517 -2.98 -21.10 16.80
C PHE A 517 -3.69 -20.07 17.69
N ASP A 518 -2.96 -19.04 18.07
CA ASP A 518 -3.48 -17.87 18.81
C ASP A 518 -3.25 -16.64 17.93
N LEU A 519 -4.33 -15.88 17.68
CA LEU A 519 -4.27 -14.62 16.93
C LEU A 519 -3.60 -13.53 17.75
#